data_a8a72a6d911f597239068ae8dfb57416
#
_entry.id   a8a72a6d911f597239068ae8dfb57416
#
_cell.length_a   1.000
_cell.length_b   1.000
_cell.length_c   1.000
_cell.angle_alpha   90.00
_cell.angle_beta   90.00
_cell.angle_gamma   90.00
#
_symmetry.space_group_name_H-M   'P 1'
#
loop_
_entity.id
_entity.type
_entity.pdbx_description
1 polymer ?
#
loop_
_entity_poly.entity_id
_entity_poly.type
_entity_poly.pdbx_seq_one_letter_code
_entity_poly.pdbx_strand_id
1 'polypeptide(L)'
;YDGRNRCIWKKLPGAGYMEMVYDNADRLVFSQDGNQRALTSGNWTYYKYDGLNRLTEQGTCTNKVTTSGTNVLVQHFYDSYAFRSQAGFNNSNFPDDASGNGKGALTASVATVLGSSNKIYTAYYYDIKGRVVKTVQSNPLGGYDVAATVYTFTNKPATVTHTHTASGKTTRTEVYTYSYDHADRLLKVEHTLGGTKITLADYAYDNLGRLQSKSLHGSATNKLTYAYNVRGWLTGISGSKFTQNLYYNTGTGTAKYNGSISSMTWKAGNESTIRGYKFTYDGLSRLMNATYGETAGINTNTNRFSENVTGYDKNGNIKTLQRYGQTAASSYGLIDNLTFTLAGNQLSRVDDAAAASAYNGGFEFKDGVKQANEYTYDSNGNLTKDLNKGISTITYNV
;
A
#
# COMPACT_ATOMS: atom_id res chain seq x y z
N TYR A 1 8.82 7.15 28.85
CA TYR A 1 10.08 7.83 28.54
C TYR A 1 11.07 7.59 29.67
N ASP A 2 12.36 7.57 29.36
CA ASP A 2 13.46 7.51 30.34
C ASP A 2 13.95 8.92 30.75
N GLY A 3 14.97 9.00 31.58
CA GLY A 3 15.57 10.26 32.05
C GLY A 3 16.24 11.11 30.97
N ARG A 4 16.43 10.57 29.75
CA ARG A 4 16.89 11.28 28.55
C ARG A 4 15.77 11.60 27.57
N ASN A 5 14.51 11.44 27.98
CA ASN A 5 13.31 11.66 27.17
C ASN A 5 13.23 10.76 25.92
N ARG A 6 13.78 9.52 25.98
CA ARG A 6 13.65 8.52 24.93
C ARG A 6 12.45 7.65 25.20
N CYS A 7 11.71 7.26 24.15
CA CYS A 7 10.54 6.38 24.28
C CYS A 7 10.99 4.95 24.59
N ILE A 8 10.91 4.52 25.83
CA ILE A 8 11.33 3.16 26.26
C ILE A 8 10.21 2.12 26.14
N TRP A 9 8.97 2.55 26.04
CA TRP A 9 7.85 1.70 25.67
C TRP A 9 6.70 2.50 25.08
N LYS A 10 5.95 1.86 24.20
CA LYS A 10 4.81 2.42 23.47
C LYS A 10 3.72 1.36 23.38
N LYS A 11 2.45 1.77 23.60
CA LYS A 11 1.29 0.91 23.42
C LYS A 11 0.31 1.55 22.44
N LEU A 12 -0.09 0.80 21.43
CA LEU A 12 -1.18 1.17 20.55
C LEU A 12 -2.50 0.55 21.05
N PRO A 13 -3.66 1.19 20.80
CA PRO A 13 -4.96 0.59 21.12
C PRO A 13 -5.11 -0.76 20.42
N GLY A 14 -5.54 -1.79 21.16
CA GLY A 14 -5.72 -3.14 20.63
C GLY A 14 -4.46 -3.99 20.54
N ALA A 15 -3.26 -3.45 20.83
CA ALA A 15 -2.01 -4.19 20.81
C ALA A 15 -1.34 -4.24 22.21
N GLY A 16 -0.42 -5.18 22.40
CA GLY A 16 0.53 -5.20 23.50
C GLY A 16 1.49 -4.00 23.41
N TYR A 17 2.18 -3.69 24.50
CA TYR A 17 3.21 -2.65 24.44
C TYR A 17 4.46 -3.17 23.71
N MET A 18 5.16 -2.24 23.05
CA MET A 18 6.51 -2.43 22.52
C MET A 18 7.50 -1.84 23.51
N GLU A 19 8.52 -2.59 23.89
CA GLU A 19 9.66 -2.16 24.72
C GLU A 19 10.85 -1.81 23.84
N MET A 20 11.59 -0.76 24.21
CA MET A 20 12.76 -0.26 23.47
C MET A 20 13.92 -0.02 24.45
N VAL A 21 15.10 -0.46 24.07
CA VAL A 21 16.34 -0.32 24.87
C VAL A 21 17.36 0.42 24.01
N TYR A 22 18.01 1.39 24.63
CA TYR A 22 18.98 2.27 23.97
C TYR A 22 20.37 2.12 24.58
N ASP A 23 21.39 2.31 23.77
CA ASP A 23 22.79 2.41 24.26
C ASP A 23 23.12 3.83 24.77
N ASN A 24 24.39 4.02 25.16
CA ASN A 24 24.87 5.30 25.65
C ASN A 24 24.94 6.39 24.57
N ALA A 25 24.92 6.03 23.29
CA ALA A 25 24.89 6.93 22.14
C ALA A 25 23.45 7.20 21.64
N ASP A 26 22.43 6.87 22.45
CA ASP A 26 21.02 7.05 22.19
C ASP A 26 20.49 6.26 20.97
N ARG A 27 21.20 5.19 20.56
CA ARG A 27 20.78 4.30 19.49
C ARG A 27 19.91 3.17 20.04
N LEU A 28 18.84 2.81 19.31
CA LEU A 28 17.99 1.67 19.64
C LEU A 28 18.79 0.37 19.44
N VAL A 29 19.08 -0.37 20.49
CA VAL A 29 19.86 -1.63 20.43
C VAL A 29 19.01 -2.88 20.59
N PHE A 30 17.85 -2.77 21.26
CA PHE A 30 16.86 -3.85 21.35
C PHE A 30 15.45 -3.29 21.31
N SER A 31 14.55 -4.06 20.71
CA SER A 31 13.12 -3.88 20.83
C SER A 31 12.40 -5.21 21.04
N GLN A 32 11.25 -5.17 21.71
CA GLN A 32 10.40 -6.34 21.91
C GLN A 32 8.94 -5.94 21.76
N ASP A 33 8.24 -6.60 20.86
CA ASP A 33 6.79 -6.44 20.68
C ASP A 33 5.99 -7.44 21.54
N GLY A 34 4.65 -7.38 21.41
CA GLY A 34 3.75 -8.23 22.18
C GLY A 34 3.88 -9.71 21.83
N ASN A 35 4.07 -10.05 20.55
CA ASN A 35 4.22 -11.42 20.07
C ASN A 35 5.56 -12.01 20.52
N GLN A 36 6.64 -11.26 20.38
CA GLN A 36 7.98 -11.66 20.85
C GLN A 36 8.01 -11.93 22.35
N ARG A 37 7.28 -11.13 23.13
CA ARG A 37 7.17 -11.29 24.58
C ARG A 37 6.36 -12.53 24.96
N ALA A 38 5.36 -12.91 24.17
CA ALA A 38 4.53 -14.08 24.41
C ALA A 38 5.26 -15.41 24.13
N LEU A 39 6.39 -15.38 23.42
CA LEU A 39 7.22 -16.56 23.17
C LEU A 39 7.94 -16.99 24.46
N THR A 40 7.96 -18.30 24.73
CA THR A 40 8.59 -18.88 25.92
C THR A 40 10.08 -18.51 26.05
N SER A 41 10.76 -18.27 24.92
CA SER A 41 12.17 -17.88 24.86
C SER A 41 12.42 -16.38 25.07
N GLY A 42 11.37 -15.54 25.12
CA GLY A 42 11.53 -14.09 25.29
C GLY A 42 12.38 -13.45 24.21
N ASN A 43 11.97 -13.61 22.94
CA ASN A 43 12.74 -13.10 21.82
C ASN A 43 12.76 -11.56 21.78
N TRP A 44 13.88 -11.03 21.35
CA TRP A 44 14.13 -9.60 21.13
C TRP A 44 14.61 -9.38 19.72
N THR A 45 14.25 -8.28 19.11
CA THR A 45 14.93 -7.75 17.93
C THR A 45 16.13 -6.95 18.40
N TYR A 46 17.33 -7.24 17.85
CA TYR A 46 18.54 -6.50 18.14
C TYR A 46 19.00 -5.70 16.91
N TYR A 47 19.77 -4.65 17.18
CA TYR A 47 20.33 -3.76 16.18
C TYR A 47 21.81 -3.50 16.49
N LYS A 48 22.67 -3.60 15.47
CA LYS A 48 24.10 -3.25 15.55
C LYS A 48 24.41 -2.10 14.62
N TYR A 49 25.35 -1.28 15.00
CA TYR A 49 25.70 -0.07 14.28
C TYR A 49 27.23 0.02 14.08
N ASP A 50 27.66 0.72 13.04
CA ASP A 50 29.05 1.10 12.82
C ASP A 50 29.43 2.36 13.65
N GLY A 51 30.69 2.79 13.50
CA GLY A 51 31.21 3.98 14.15
C GLY A 51 30.58 5.31 13.67
N LEU A 52 29.85 5.29 12.56
CA LEU A 52 29.13 6.44 12.01
C LEU A 52 27.62 6.38 12.32
N ASN A 53 27.20 5.51 13.26
CA ASN A 53 25.82 5.31 13.67
C ASN A 53 24.89 4.76 12.55
N ARG A 54 25.42 4.08 11.53
CA ARG A 54 24.62 3.43 10.49
C ARG A 54 24.34 1.99 10.89
N LEU A 55 23.12 1.52 10.69
CA LEU A 55 22.69 0.14 10.99
C LEU A 55 23.47 -0.86 10.12
N THR A 56 24.22 -1.77 10.75
CA THR A 56 24.97 -2.81 10.04
C THR A 56 24.35 -4.19 10.13
N GLU A 57 23.62 -4.48 11.20
CA GLU A 57 22.97 -5.77 11.37
C GLU A 57 21.69 -5.64 12.21
N GLN A 58 20.66 -6.36 11.79
CA GLN A 58 19.42 -6.54 12.54
C GLN A 58 19.07 -8.02 12.57
N GLY A 59 18.57 -8.50 13.71
CA GLY A 59 18.15 -9.88 13.84
C GLY A 59 17.36 -10.12 15.12
N THR A 60 17.11 -11.38 15.44
CA THR A 60 16.47 -11.78 16.68
C THR A 60 17.46 -12.45 17.61
N CYS A 61 17.29 -12.27 18.91
CA CYS A 61 18.11 -12.89 19.96
C CYS A 61 17.24 -13.22 21.17
N THR A 62 17.76 -14.08 22.04
CA THR A 62 17.13 -14.42 23.31
C THR A 62 17.79 -13.64 24.46
N ASN A 63 16.97 -13.11 25.37
CA ASN A 63 17.46 -12.44 26.62
C ASN A 63 18.46 -11.30 26.37
N LYS A 64 18.36 -10.57 25.24
CA LYS A 64 19.27 -9.47 24.86
C LYS A 64 20.74 -9.93 24.67
N VAL A 65 20.98 -11.20 24.39
CA VAL A 65 22.33 -11.75 24.14
C VAL A 65 22.58 -11.73 22.62
N THR A 66 23.63 -11.01 22.19
CA THR A 66 23.99 -10.86 20.77
C THR A 66 25.28 -11.56 20.37
N THR A 67 25.93 -12.29 21.33
CA THR A 67 27.18 -13.01 21.11
C THR A 67 26.98 -14.47 20.71
N SER A 68 25.79 -15.02 20.97
CA SER A 68 25.43 -16.39 20.62
C SER A 68 23.92 -16.53 20.47
N GLY A 69 23.46 -17.54 19.72
CA GLY A 69 22.03 -17.82 19.54
C GLY A 69 21.24 -16.74 18.79
N THR A 70 21.94 -15.93 17.99
CA THR A 70 21.29 -14.89 17.17
C THR A 70 20.82 -15.45 15.84
N ASN A 71 19.66 -14.97 15.37
CA ASN A 71 19.19 -15.19 14.01
C ASN A 71 19.29 -13.86 13.26
N VAL A 72 20.26 -13.74 12.35
CA VAL A 72 20.48 -12.54 11.55
C VAL A 72 19.41 -12.45 10.48
N LEU A 73 18.64 -11.38 10.47
CA LEU A 73 17.59 -11.13 9.46
C LEU A 73 18.09 -10.24 8.33
N VAL A 74 18.86 -9.19 8.67
CA VAL A 74 19.38 -8.24 7.67
C VAL A 74 20.80 -7.85 8.05
N GLN A 75 21.66 -7.73 7.01
CA GLN A 75 22.99 -7.13 7.12
C GLN A 75 23.13 -6.02 6.09
N HIS A 76 23.87 -4.96 6.42
CA HIS A 76 24.16 -3.83 5.57
C HIS A 76 25.66 -3.58 5.46
N PHE A 77 26.11 -3.25 4.27
CA PHE A 77 27.51 -2.91 3.95
C PHE A 77 27.56 -1.52 3.36
N TYR A 78 28.56 -0.75 3.74
CA TYR A 78 28.67 0.65 3.38
C TYR A 78 30.06 0.96 2.79
N ASP A 79 30.17 2.08 2.11
CA ASP A 79 31.40 2.75 1.70
C ASP A 79 32.21 2.06 0.59
N SER A 80 32.22 0.74 0.52
CA SER A 80 33.08 -0.01 -0.39
C SER A 80 32.43 -1.29 -0.87
N TYR A 81 33.03 -1.94 -1.85
CA TYR A 81 32.60 -3.25 -2.38
C TYR A 81 33.37 -4.43 -1.79
N ALA A 82 34.03 -4.26 -0.63
CA ALA A 82 34.75 -5.31 0.07
C ALA A 82 33.87 -6.51 0.47
N PHE A 83 32.54 -6.32 0.58
CA PHE A 83 31.59 -7.40 0.82
C PHE A 83 31.65 -8.52 -0.23
N ARG A 84 32.19 -8.24 -1.42
CA ARG A 84 32.34 -9.24 -2.51
C ARG A 84 33.22 -10.44 -2.15
N SER A 85 34.06 -10.32 -1.13
CA SER A 85 34.83 -11.46 -0.59
C SER A 85 33.95 -12.42 0.22
N GLN A 86 32.73 -12.04 0.59
CA GLN A 86 31.86 -12.87 1.41
C GLN A 86 31.06 -13.88 0.57
N ALA A 87 30.71 -15.00 1.21
CA ALA A 87 29.87 -16.02 0.58
C ALA A 87 28.53 -15.41 0.11
N GLY A 88 28.13 -15.78 -1.11
CA GLY A 88 26.93 -15.26 -1.77
C GLY A 88 27.18 -14.06 -2.67
N PHE A 89 28.22 -13.25 -2.40
CA PHE A 89 28.63 -12.13 -3.23
C PHE A 89 29.86 -12.44 -4.11
N ASN A 90 30.61 -13.47 -3.81
CA ASN A 90 31.88 -13.84 -4.46
C ASN A 90 31.69 -14.49 -5.84
N ASN A 91 30.91 -13.87 -6.70
CA ASN A 91 30.64 -14.34 -8.06
C ASN A 91 30.56 -13.17 -9.05
N SER A 92 30.60 -13.48 -10.35
CA SER A 92 30.66 -12.50 -11.43
C SER A 92 29.39 -11.63 -11.60
N ASN A 93 28.27 -12.01 -11.00
CA ASN A 93 27.04 -11.22 -11.05
C ASN A 93 27.14 -9.95 -10.20
N PHE A 94 28.00 -9.94 -9.17
CA PHE A 94 28.32 -8.77 -8.37
C PHE A 94 29.67 -8.19 -8.79
N PRO A 95 29.75 -7.37 -9.84
CA PRO A 95 31.01 -6.79 -10.32
C PRO A 95 31.63 -5.88 -9.27
N ASP A 96 32.94 -5.64 -9.40
CA ASP A 96 33.60 -4.61 -8.62
C ASP A 96 33.24 -3.22 -9.11
N ASP A 97 33.36 -2.24 -8.24
CA ASP A 97 33.24 -0.83 -8.59
C ASP A 97 34.44 -0.06 -8.02
N ALA A 98 35.42 0.13 -8.85
CA ALA A 98 36.63 0.90 -8.50
C ALA A 98 36.41 2.41 -8.55
N SER A 99 35.21 2.90 -8.88
CA SER A 99 34.90 4.34 -9.00
C SER A 99 34.98 5.11 -7.69
N GLY A 100 34.80 4.41 -6.56
CA GLY A 100 34.73 5.00 -5.22
C GLY A 100 33.43 5.75 -4.93
N ASN A 101 32.46 5.72 -5.84
CA ASN A 101 31.19 6.44 -5.70
C ASN A 101 30.28 5.87 -4.59
N GLY A 102 30.59 4.67 -4.09
CA GLY A 102 29.88 4.04 -2.97
C GLY A 102 30.21 4.63 -1.59
N LYS A 103 31.19 5.52 -1.47
CA LYS A 103 31.61 6.10 -0.20
C LYS A 103 30.46 6.89 0.44
N GLY A 104 30.15 6.59 1.70
CA GLY A 104 29.03 7.16 2.44
C GLY A 104 27.69 6.47 2.18
N ALA A 105 27.59 5.63 1.15
CA ALA A 105 26.34 4.98 0.74
C ALA A 105 26.24 3.51 1.17
N LEU A 106 25.03 2.97 1.20
CA LEU A 106 24.76 1.54 1.35
C LEU A 106 25.14 0.81 0.06
N THR A 107 26.21 0.03 0.07
CA THR A 107 26.73 -0.68 -1.12
C THR A 107 26.19 -2.09 -1.27
N ALA A 108 25.81 -2.74 -0.17
CA ALA A 108 25.10 -4.02 -0.25
C ALA A 108 24.23 -4.27 0.96
N SER A 109 23.30 -5.22 0.80
CA SER A 109 22.50 -5.78 1.87
C SER A 109 22.31 -7.29 1.67
N VAL A 110 22.15 -8.01 2.79
CA VAL A 110 21.73 -9.41 2.81
C VAL A 110 20.45 -9.50 3.64
N ALA A 111 19.43 -10.10 3.09
CA ALA A 111 18.18 -10.38 3.80
C ALA A 111 17.98 -11.90 3.92
N THR A 112 17.69 -12.38 5.11
CA THR A 112 17.36 -13.81 5.34
C THR A 112 15.87 -14.00 5.05
N VAL A 113 15.53 -15.00 4.25
CA VAL A 113 14.14 -15.38 3.98
C VAL A 113 13.56 -16.01 5.24
N LEU A 114 12.52 -15.41 5.82
CA LEU A 114 11.91 -15.88 7.06
C LEU A 114 11.46 -17.34 6.95
N GLY A 115 11.70 -18.10 8.01
CA GLY A 115 11.40 -19.53 8.06
C GLY A 115 12.37 -20.41 7.27
N SER A 116 13.50 -19.87 6.76
CA SER A 116 14.52 -20.63 6.03
C SER A 116 15.92 -20.11 6.34
N SER A 117 16.93 -20.84 5.85
CA SER A 117 18.33 -20.39 5.83
C SER A 117 18.72 -19.65 4.55
N ASN A 118 17.78 -19.52 3.60
CA ASN A 118 18.02 -18.86 2.32
C ASN A 118 18.22 -17.35 2.52
N LYS A 119 19.11 -16.80 1.71
CA LYS A 119 19.45 -15.37 1.76
C LYS A 119 19.28 -14.74 0.39
N ILE A 120 18.84 -13.50 0.40
CA ILE A 120 18.78 -12.63 -0.76
C ILE A 120 19.91 -11.60 -0.63
N TYR A 121 20.78 -11.59 -1.62
CA TYR A 121 21.96 -10.74 -1.71
C TYR A 121 21.66 -9.58 -2.65
N THR A 122 21.84 -8.35 -2.23
CA THR A 122 21.60 -7.16 -3.05
C THR A 122 22.84 -6.27 -3.04
N ALA A 123 23.27 -5.81 -4.21
CA ALA A 123 24.34 -4.80 -4.34
C ALA A 123 23.83 -3.58 -5.10
N TYR A 124 24.32 -2.41 -4.71
CA TYR A 124 23.95 -1.11 -5.24
C TYR A 124 25.19 -0.42 -5.82
N TYR A 125 25.08 0.13 -7.02
CA TYR A 125 26.16 0.83 -7.73
C TYR A 125 25.74 2.24 -7.99
N TYR A 126 26.67 3.17 -7.79
CA TYR A 126 26.39 4.59 -7.78
C TYR A 126 27.16 5.33 -8.86
N ASP A 127 26.59 6.40 -9.38
CA ASP A 127 27.31 7.37 -10.18
C ASP A 127 27.98 8.44 -9.30
N ILE A 128 28.70 9.34 -9.93
CA ILE A 128 29.42 10.44 -9.26
C ILE A 128 28.48 11.41 -8.49
N LYS A 129 27.19 11.41 -8.82
CA LYS A 129 26.17 12.21 -8.11
C LYS A 129 25.53 11.46 -6.93
N GLY A 130 26.00 10.25 -6.62
CA GLY A 130 25.44 9.39 -5.55
C GLY A 130 24.09 8.77 -5.89
N ARG A 131 23.70 8.71 -7.18
CA ARG A 131 22.46 8.07 -7.61
C ARG A 131 22.71 6.59 -7.91
N VAL A 132 21.77 5.73 -7.56
CA VAL A 132 21.84 4.28 -7.87
C VAL A 132 21.64 4.08 -9.37
N VAL A 133 22.71 3.74 -10.09
CA VAL A 133 22.66 3.45 -11.53
C VAL A 133 22.49 1.97 -11.84
N LYS A 134 22.79 1.08 -10.88
CA LYS A 134 22.59 -0.35 -11.04
C LYS A 134 22.31 -1.01 -9.68
N THR A 135 21.33 -1.90 -9.66
CA THR A 135 21.07 -2.81 -8.54
C THR A 135 21.16 -4.24 -9.06
N VAL A 136 21.84 -5.11 -8.33
CA VAL A 136 21.90 -6.55 -8.60
C VAL A 136 21.36 -7.26 -7.38
N GLN A 137 20.38 -8.13 -7.57
CA GLN A 137 19.77 -8.90 -6.49
C GLN A 137 19.72 -10.39 -6.89
N SER A 138 20.12 -11.27 -5.98
CA SER A 138 19.86 -12.70 -6.16
C SER A 138 18.37 -12.98 -5.96
N ASN A 139 17.82 -13.99 -6.68
CA ASN A 139 16.42 -14.35 -6.52
C ASN A 139 16.22 -15.81 -6.10
N PRO A 140 15.05 -16.17 -5.54
CA PRO A 140 14.77 -17.54 -5.08
C PRO A 140 14.76 -18.60 -6.19
N LEU A 141 14.76 -18.19 -7.47
CA LEU A 141 14.76 -19.07 -8.63
C LEU A 141 16.17 -19.47 -9.08
N GLY A 142 17.18 -19.18 -8.25
CA GLY A 142 18.59 -19.50 -8.54
C GLY A 142 19.21 -18.63 -9.61
N GLY A 143 18.69 -17.41 -9.80
CA GLY A 143 19.20 -16.42 -10.73
C GLY A 143 19.35 -15.05 -10.07
N TYR A 144 19.29 -14.00 -10.92
CA TYR A 144 19.49 -12.60 -10.49
C TYR A 144 18.51 -11.67 -11.19
N ASP A 145 18.11 -10.66 -10.45
CA ASP A 145 17.35 -9.51 -10.94
C ASP A 145 18.28 -8.30 -10.98
N VAL A 146 18.48 -7.76 -12.17
CA VAL A 146 19.33 -6.59 -12.38
C VAL A 146 18.48 -5.44 -12.86
N ALA A 147 18.53 -4.31 -12.15
CA ALA A 147 17.93 -3.04 -12.58
C ALA A 147 19.05 -2.06 -12.91
N ALA A 148 19.07 -1.50 -14.14
CA ALA A 148 20.00 -0.48 -14.56
C ALA A 148 19.24 0.78 -14.97
N THR A 149 19.60 1.93 -14.38
CA THR A 149 18.93 3.21 -14.58
C THR A 149 19.87 4.22 -15.23
N VAL A 150 19.41 4.82 -16.33
CA VAL A 150 20.02 6.02 -16.92
C VAL A 150 19.19 7.22 -16.52
N TYR A 151 19.83 8.26 -16.07
CA TYR A 151 19.16 9.49 -15.59
C TYR A 151 19.26 10.64 -16.59
N THR A 152 18.25 11.49 -16.59
CA THR A 152 18.31 12.81 -17.23
C THR A 152 19.29 13.73 -16.47
N PHE A 153 19.57 14.89 -17.05
CA PHE A 153 20.34 15.95 -16.37
C PHE A 153 19.68 16.38 -15.05
N THR A 154 18.35 16.37 -15.00
CA THR A 154 17.52 16.79 -13.85
C THR A 154 17.28 15.68 -12.83
N ASN A 155 18.02 14.56 -12.91
CA ASN A 155 17.95 13.42 -12.00
C ASN A 155 16.64 12.59 -12.09
N LYS A 156 15.89 12.70 -13.20
CA LYS A 156 14.77 11.79 -13.46
C LYS A 156 15.25 10.54 -14.20
N PRO A 157 14.69 9.36 -13.98
CA PRO A 157 14.99 8.18 -14.79
C PRO A 157 14.64 8.46 -16.28
N ALA A 158 15.60 8.31 -17.19
CA ALA A 158 15.35 8.36 -18.63
C ALA A 158 15.02 6.97 -19.16
N THR A 159 15.80 5.97 -18.73
CA THR A 159 15.53 4.57 -18.99
C THR A 159 15.77 3.73 -17.75
N VAL A 160 14.97 2.68 -17.57
CA VAL A 160 15.19 1.64 -16.57
C VAL A 160 15.15 0.31 -17.30
N THR A 161 16.25 -0.43 -17.24
CA THR A 161 16.36 -1.77 -17.81
C THR A 161 16.32 -2.79 -16.69
N HIS A 162 15.35 -3.71 -16.74
CA HIS A 162 15.28 -4.85 -15.84
C HIS A 162 15.70 -6.10 -16.60
N THR A 163 16.64 -6.86 -16.04
CA THR A 163 17.06 -8.16 -16.55
C THR A 163 16.81 -9.22 -15.49
N HIS A 164 15.96 -10.16 -15.79
CA HIS A 164 15.64 -11.30 -14.93
C HIS A 164 16.28 -12.56 -15.47
N THR A 165 17.02 -13.27 -14.61
CA THR A 165 17.56 -14.61 -14.87
C THR A 165 17.00 -15.58 -13.85
N ALA A 166 16.79 -16.83 -14.27
CA ALA A 166 16.40 -17.92 -13.38
C ALA A 166 17.07 -19.21 -13.89
N SER A 167 17.35 -20.13 -12.97
CA SER A 167 18.00 -21.41 -13.31
C SER A 167 17.20 -22.17 -14.35
N GLY A 168 17.86 -22.60 -15.46
CA GLY A 168 17.22 -23.34 -16.53
C GLY A 168 16.19 -22.57 -17.35
N LYS A 169 16.12 -21.24 -17.25
CA LYS A 169 15.18 -20.38 -18.00
C LYS A 169 15.92 -19.38 -18.87
N THR A 170 15.27 -18.98 -19.96
CA THR A 170 15.76 -17.92 -20.84
C THR A 170 15.73 -16.58 -20.10
N THR A 171 16.81 -15.83 -20.18
CA THR A 171 16.91 -14.46 -19.65
C THR A 171 15.82 -13.58 -20.26
N ARG A 172 15.18 -12.81 -19.42
CA ARG A 172 14.17 -11.80 -19.80
C ARG A 172 14.74 -10.42 -19.56
N THR A 173 14.67 -9.56 -20.58
CA THR A 173 15.07 -8.16 -20.46
C THR A 173 13.90 -7.29 -20.91
N GLU A 174 13.55 -6.33 -20.07
CA GLU A 174 12.55 -5.31 -20.36
C GLU A 174 13.13 -3.93 -20.13
N VAL A 175 12.69 -2.97 -20.95
CA VAL A 175 13.17 -1.58 -20.87
C VAL A 175 11.98 -0.64 -20.75
N TYR A 176 11.97 0.16 -19.70
CA TYR A 176 11.08 1.29 -19.54
C TYR A 176 11.79 2.56 -20.00
N THR A 177 11.13 3.34 -20.84
CA THR A 177 11.62 4.64 -21.31
C THR A 177 10.66 5.73 -20.87
N TYR A 178 11.18 6.79 -20.29
CA TYR A 178 10.42 7.90 -19.75
C TYR A 178 10.75 9.18 -20.50
N SER A 179 9.74 9.97 -20.84
CA SER A 179 9.89 11.30 -21.42
C SER A 179 9.26 12.34 -20.50
N TYR A 180 9.90 13.49 -20.41
CA TYR A 180 9.48 14.57 -19.51
C TYR A 180 9.38 15.89 -20.29
N ASP A 181 8.59 16.83 -19.78
CA ASP A 181 8.58 18.20 -20.27
C ASP A 181 9.67 19.04 -19.58
N HIS A 182 9.71 20.33 -19.96
CA HIS A 182 10.69 21.30 -19.42
C HIS A 182 10.54 21.58 -17.91
N ALA A 183 9.40 21.19 -17.31
CA ALA A 183 9.14 21.30 -15.87
C ALA A 183 9.30 19.95 -15.13
N ASP A 184 9.99 18.97 -15.76
CA ASP A 184 10.22 17.62 -15.23
C ASP A 184 8.93 16.82 -14.95
N ARG A 185 7.82 17.15 -15.60
CA ARG A 185 6.59 16.38 -15.50
C ARG A 185 6.60 15.24 -16.52
N LEU A 186 6.19 14.05 -16.10
CA LEU A 186 6.19 12.84 -16.93
C LEU A 186 5.19 12.97 -18.09
N LEU A 187 5.67 12.94 -19.32
CA LEU A 187 4.84 13.00 -20.53
C LEU A 187 4.51 11.61 -21.08
N LYS A 188 5.44 10.66 -20.99
CA LYS A 188 5.26 9.36 -21.62
C LYS A 188 6.03 8.27 -20.89
N VAL A 189 5.42 7.09 -20.82
CA VAL A 189 6.06 5.84 -20.40
C VAL A 189 5.92 4.83 -21.54
N GLU A 190 7.04 4.32 -22.02
CA GLU A 190 7.12 3.26 -23.01
C GLU A 190 7.77 2.01 -22.39
N HIS A 191 7.37 0.85 -22.87
CA HIS A 191 7.91 -0.44 -22.42
C HIS A 191 8.31 -1.25 -23.65
N THR A 192 9.50 -1.85 -23.58
CA THR A 192 10.03 -2.75 -24.61
C THR A 192 10.28 -4.10 -23.99
N LEU A 193 9.68 -5.15 -24.55
CA LEU A 193 9.90 -6.54 -24.19
C LEU A 193 10.06 -7.38 -25.46
N GLY A 194 11.12 -8.20 -25.54
CA GLY A 194 11.38 -9.03 -26.70
C GLY A 194 11.53 -8.28 -28.02
N GLY A 195 12.05 -7.04 -27.98
CA GLY A 195 12.20 -6.16 -29.15
C GLY A 195 10.92 -5.38 -29.53
N THR A 196 9.77 -5.72 -28.95
CA THR A 196 8.51 -5.00 -29.23
C THR A 196 8.34 -3.85 -28.25
N LYS A 197 8.23 -2.63 -28.77
CA LYS A 197 8.02 -1.39 -28.01
C LYS A 197 6.54 -0.99 -28.03
N ILE A 198 5.99 -0.75 -26.85
CA ILE A 198 4.61 -0.27 -26.69
C ILE A 198 4.59 1.00 -25.80
N THR A 199 3.65 1.88 -26.06
CA THR A 199 3.35 2.99 -25.16
C THR A 199 2.45 2.47 -24.02
N LEU A 200 2.90 2.57 -22.77
CA LEU A 200 2.07 2.22 -21.62
C LEU A 200 1.12 3.36 -21.26
N ALA A 201 1.64 4.59 -21.21
CA ALA A 201 0.84 5.76 -20.88
C ALA A 201 1.40 7.04 -21.49
N ASP A 202 0.51 7.94 -21.90
CA ASP A 202 0.79 9.33 -22.27
C ASP A 202 0.06 10.27 -21.32
N TYR A 203 0.68 11.38 -20.97
CA TYR A 203 0.15 12.37 -20.04
C TYR A 203 0.21 13.77 -20.67
N ALA A 204 -0.79 14.59 -20.38
CA ALA A 204 -0.76 16.02 -20.68
C ALA A 204 -1.18 16.81 -19.44
N TYR A 205 -0.64 18.01 -19.32
CA TYR A 205 -0.87 18.88 -18.17
C TYR A 205 -1.46 20.22 -18.62
N ASP A 206 -2.26 20.80 -17.74
CA ASP A 206 -2.77 22.16 -17.95
C ASP A 206 -1.71 23.23 -17.60
N ASN A 207 -2.04 24.48 -17.83
CA ASN A 207 -1.14 25.62 -17.57
C ASN A 207 -0.80 25.79 -16.07
N LEU A 208 -1.54 25.17 -15.17
CA LEU A 208 -1.28 25.15 -13.71
C LEU A 208 -0.49 23.92 -13.28
N GLY A 209 -0.09 23.05 -14.23
CA GLY A 209 0.68 21.83 -13.94
C GLY A 209 -0.18 20.64 -13.46
N ARG A 210 -1.51 20.74 -13.50
CA ARG A 210 -2.39 19.63 -13.10
C ARG A 210 -2.59 18.67 -14.28
N LEU A 211 -2.80 17.39 -13.99
CA LEU A 211 -3.04 16.37 -15.03
C LEU A 211 -4.28 16.71 -15.86
N GLN A 212 -4.10 17.08 -17.12
CA GLN A 212 -5.20 17.39 -18.04
C GLN A 212 -5.74 16.13 -18.72
N SER A 213 -4.84 15.22 -19.12
CA SER A 213 -5.27 13.94 -19.70
C SER A 213 -4.26 12.83 -19.47
N LYS A 214 -4.76 11.60 -19.46
CA LYS A 214 -3.98 10.36 -19.45
C LYS A 214 -4.55 9.43 -20.51
N SER A 215 -3.68 8.88 -21.36
CA SER A 215 -4.03 7.84 -22.34
C SER A 215 -3.26 6.57 -22.03
N LEU A 216 -3.90 5.41 -22.03
CA LEU A 216 -3.26 4.11 -21.87
C LEU A 216 -3.08 3.42 -23.22
N HIS A 217 -1.96 2.70 -23.38
CA HIS A 217 -1.58 1.99 -24.61
C HIS A 217 -1.58 2.86 -25.88
N GLY A 218 -1.33 4.17 -25.75
CA GLY A 218 -1.37 5.10 -26.89
C GLY A 218 -2.74 5.16 -27.58
N SER A 219 -3.80 4.64 -26.98
CA SER A 219 -5.11 4.52 -27.58
C SER A 219 -6.02 5.69 -27.23
N ALA A 220 -6.58 6.35 -28.24
CA ALA A 220 -7.57 7.41 -28.05
C ALA A 220 -8.82 6.94 -27.30
N THR A 221 -9.21 5.66 -27.45
CA THR A 221 -10.35 5.06 -26.73
C THR A 221 -10.08 4.84 -25.25
N ASN A 222 -8.81 4.82 -24.84
CA ASN A 222 -8.41 4.70 -23.45
C ASN A 222 -7.98 6.04 -22.83
N LYS A 223 -8.27 7.16 -23.52
CA LYS A 223 -7.96 8.50 -23.03
C LYS A 223 -9.02 8.95 -22.03
N LEU A 224 -8.54 9.44 -20.91
CA LEU A 224 -9.32 10.15 -19.89
C LEU A 224 -8.84 11.60 -19.84
N THR A 225 -9.77 12.53 -19.75
CA THR A 225 -9.53 13.95 -19.51
C THR A 225 -10.04 14.35 -18.15
N TYR A 226 -9.36 15.27 -17.49
CA TYR A 226 -9.62 15.69 -16.11
C TYR A 226 -9.98 17.18 -16.08
N ALA A 227 -11.01 17.53 -15.34
CA ALA A 227 -11.44 18.89 -15.11
C ALA A 227 -11.33 19.26 -13.63
N TYR A 228 -11.02 20.52 -13.34
CA TYR A 228 -10.80 20.98 -11.98
C TYR A 228 -11.49 22.33 -11.76
N ASN A 229 -11.87 22.61 -10.52
CA ASN A 229 -12.34 23.92 -10.14
C ASN A 229 -11.17 24.87 -9.82
N VAL A 230 -11.48 26.10 -9.46
CA VAL A 230 -10.50 27.15 -9.10
C VAL A 230 -9.66 26.81 -7.86
N ARG A 231 -10.11 25.88 -7.02
CA ARG A 231 -9.38 25.39 -5.84
C ARG A 231 -8.49 24.19 -6.16
N GLY A 232 -8.43 23.75 -7.41
CA GLY A 232 -7.69 22.55 -7.84
C GLY A 232 -8.39 21.23 -7.49
N TRP A 233 -9.64 21.25 -7.04
CA TRP A 233 -10.40 20.03 -6.78
C TRP A 233 -10.90 19.43 -8.09
N LEU A 234 -10.76 18.11 -8.24
CA LEU A 234 -11.25 17.37 -9.40
C LEU A 234 -12.77 17.49 -9.50
N THR A 235 -13.28 17.98 -10.63
CA THR A 235 -14.72 18.11 -10.89
C THR A 235 -15.23 17.14 -11.95
N GLY A 236 -14.34 16.59 -12.78
CA GLY A 236 -14.76 15.65 -13.81
C GLY A 236 -13.64 14.79 -14.35
N ILE A 237 -14.01 13.57 -14.73
CA ILE A 237 -13.21 12.64 -15.52
C ILE A 237 -14.07 12.28 -16.72
N SER A 238 -13.54 12.42 -17.93
CA SER A 238 -14.27 12.14 -19.17
C SER A 238 -13.45 11.28 -20.12
N GLY A 239 -14.05 10.22 -20.60
CA GLY A 239 -13.51 9.33 -21.63
C GLY A 239 -14.61 8.51 -22.29
N SER A 240 -14.27 7.81 -23.38
CA SER A 240 -15.24 7.00 -24.12
C SER A 240 -15.79 5.81 -23.33
N LYS A 241 -15.00 5.29 -22.37
CA LYS A 241 -15.36 4.12 -21.55
C LYS A 241 -15.88 4.47 -20.17
N PHE A 242 -15.68 5.71 -19.71
CA PHE A 242 -16.07 6.12 -18.37
C PHE A 242 -16.17 7.65 -18.30
N THR A 243 -17.22 8.13 -17.64
CA THR A 243 -17.40 9.54 -17.31
C THR A 243 -17.82 9.65 -15.85
N GLN A 244 -17.22 10.58 -15.10
CA GLN A 244 -17.57 10.88 -13.73
C GLN A 244 -17.58 12.39 -13.51
N ASN A 245 -18.54 12.88 -12.75
CA ASN A 245 -18.58 14.27 -12.27
C ASN A 245 -18.64 14.27 -10.75
N LEU A 246 -17.86 15.16 -10.15
CA LEU A 246 -17.78 15.37 -8.70
C LEU A 246 -18.27 16.80 -8.39
N TYR A 247 -19.20 16.92 -7.49
CA TYR A 247 -19.82 18.18 -7.08
C TYR A 247 -19.48 18.45 -5.61
N TYR A 248 -19.19 19.69 -5.31
CA TYR A 248 -18.84 20.16 -3.95
C TYR A 248 -19.89 21.14 -3.45
N ASN A 249 -19.89 22.34 -3.97
CA ASN A 249 -20.83 23.41 -3.65
C ASN A 249 -21.91 23.60 -4.74
N THR A 250 -21.90 22.76 -5.74
CA THR A 250 -22.87 22.72 -6.85
C THR A 250 -23.47 21.31 -6.92
N GLY A 251 -24.36 21.06 -7.87
CA GLY A 251 -25.01 19.76 -8.07
C GLY A 251 -26.25 19.59 -7.20
N THR A 252 -26.66 18.33 -7.00
CA THR A 252 -27.95 17.98 -6.36
C THR A 252 -27.83 17.63 -4.87
N GLY A 253 -26.61 17.58 -4.34
CA GLY A 253 -26.34 17.36 -2.91
C GLY A 253 -26.33 18.68 -2.11
N THR A 254 -26.27 18.59 -0.79
CA THR A 254 -26.08 19.76 0.07
C THR A 254 -24.69 20.34 -0.14
N ALA A 255 -24.60 21.61 -0.52
CA ALA A 255 -23.36 22.30 -0.83
C ALA A 255 -22.30 22.17 0.27
N LYS A 256 -21.07 21.85 -0.12
CA LYS A 256 -19.89 21.72 0.76
C LYS A 256 -18.78 22.63 0.26
N TYR A 257 -18.17 23.36 1.18
CA TYR A 257 -17.12 24.36 0.89
C TYR A 257 -15.75 23.98 1.48
N ASN A 258 -15.70 22.87 2.22
CA ASN A 258 -14.51 22.35 2.90
C ASN A 258 -13.75 21.28 2.08
N GLY A 259 -14.18 20.98 0.85
CA GLY A 259 -13.62 19.93 0.01
C GLY A 259 -14.33 18.58 0.08
N SER A 260 -15.33 18.42 0.94
CA SER A 260 -16.19 17.22 0.93
C SER A 260 -17.06 17.20 -0.32
N ILE A 261 -17.19 16.04 -0.95
CA ILE A 261 -18.02 15.84 -2.14
C ILE A 261 -19.49 15.84 -1.72
N SER A 262 -20.30 16.74 -2.26
CA SER A 262 -21.75 16.81 -1.97
C SER A 262 -22.55 15.78 -2.76
N SER A 263 -22.15 15.54 -4.01
CA SER A 263 -22.73 14.51 -4.87
C SER A 263 -21.75 14.12 -5.97
N MET A 264 -21.97 12.94 -6.56
CA MET A 264 -21.23 12.52 -7.75
C MET A 264 -22.16 11.80 -8.71
N THR A 265 -21.82 11.86 -10.00
CA THR A 265 -22.47 11.05 -11.05
C THR A 265 -21.43 10.32 -11.86
N TRP A 266 -21.78 9.16 -12.39
CA TRP A 266 -20.94 8.44 -13.33
C TRP A 266 -21.76 7.70 -14.38
N LYS A 267 -21.08 7.37 -15.47
CA LYS A 267 -21.60 6.54 -16.55
C LYS A 267 -20.47 5.67 -17.09
N ALA A 268 -20.72 4.38 -17.23
CA ALA A 268 -19.78 3.44 -17.82
C ALA A 268 -20.03 3.28 -19.33
N GLY A 269 -18.98 3.39 -20.11
CA GLY A 269 -18.94 3.07 -21.54
C GLY A 269 -20.16 3.51 -22.35
N ASN A 270 -20.79 2.54 -22.98
CA ASN A 270 -21.93 2.73 -23.88
C ASN A 270 -23.29 2.77 -23.15
N GLU A 271 -23.32 2.69 -21.84
CA GLU A 271 -24.57 2.76 -21.08
C GLU A 271 -25.21 4.14 -21.25
N SER A 272 -26.53 4.17 -21.36
CA SER A 272 -27.31 5.41 -21.34
C SER A 272 -27.57 5.92 -19.93
N THR A 273 -27.61 5.01 -18.95
CA THR A 273 -27.96 5.31 -17.56
C THR A 273 -26.84 6.06 -16.86
N ILE A 274 -27.16 7.25 -16.36
CA ILE A 274 -26.32 7.99 -15.43
C ILE A 274 -26.69 7.52 -14.01
N ARG A 275 -25.70 7.12 -13.24
CA ARG A 275 -25.82 6.75 -11.83
C ARG A 275 -25.14 7.80 -10.97
N GLY A 276 -25.56 7.90 -9.72
CA GLY A 276 -24.96 8.86 -8.81
C GLY A 276 -25.23 8.58 -7.36
N TYR A 277 -24.51 9.33 -6.51
CA TYR A 277 -24.71 9.40 -5.07
C TYR A 277 -24.84 10.84 -4.61
N LYS A 278 -25.74 11.08 -3.67
CA LYS A 278 -25.77 12.27 -2.81
C LYS A 278 -25.20 11.90 -1.46
N PHE A 279 -24.29 12.74 -0.95
CA PHE A 279 -23.61 12.46 0.31
C PHE A 279 -24.07 13.41 1.39
N THR A 280 -24.24 12.88 2.60
CA THR A 280 -24.45 13.67 3.81
C THR A 280 -23.35 13.37 4.82
N TYR A 281 -23.06 14.37 5.64
CA TYR A 281 -21.98 14.30 6.61
C TYR A 281 -22.47 14.83 7.96
N ASP A 282 -21.88 14.31 9.04
CA ASP A 282 -22.14 14.85 10.39
C ASP A 282 -21.34 16.14 10.67
N GLY A 283 -21.46 16.67 11.88
CA GLY A 283 -20.75 17.88 12.31
C GLY A 283 -19.22 17.75 12.34
N LEU A 284 -18.68 16.53 12.35
CA LEU A 284 -17.24 16.24 12.26
C LEU A 284 -16.79 15.91 10.83
N SER A 285 -17.65 16.14 9.83
CA SER A 285 -17.41 15.82 8.42
C SER A 285 -17.21 14.33 8.13
N ARG A 286 -17.77 13.43 8.97
CA ARG A 286 -17.79 11.99 8.71
C ARG A 286 -18.98 11.66 7.82
N LEU A 287 -18.81 10.73 6.86
CA LEU A 287 -19.85 10.30 5.94
C LEU A 287 -21.00 9.61 6.71
N MET A 288 -22.22 10.12 6.55
CA MET A 288 -23.43 9.51 7.12
C MET A 288 -24.19 8.71 6.07
N ASN A 289 -24.51 9.33 4.93
CA ASN A 289 -25.29 8.65 3.90
C ASN A 289 -24.66 8.85 2.52
N ALA A 290 -24.68 7.81 1.73
CA ALA A 290 -24.47 7.78 0.30
C ALA A 290 -25.79 7.34 -0.35
N THR A 291 -26.69 8.28 -0.62
CA THR A 291 -27.98 7.99 -1.21
C THR A 291 -27.85 7.83 -2.71
N TYR A 292 -28.04 6.61 -3.21
CA TYR A 292 -28.02 6.26 -4.62
C TYR A 292 -29.19 6.89 -5.36
N GLY A 293 -28.98 7.15 -6.65
CA GLY A 293 -30.03 7.46 -7.60
C GLY A 293 -29.51 7.45 -9.02
N GLU A 294 -30.43 7.50 -9.97
CA GLU A 294 -30.12 7.53 -11.38
C GLU A 294 -30.56 8.86 -11.99
N THR A 295 -30.19 9.12 -13.26
CA THR A 295 -30.27 10.38 -13.98
C THR A 295 -29.26 11.44 -13.49
N ALA A 296 -29.10 12.52 -14.23
CA ALA A 296 -28.25 13.65 -13.82
C ALA A 296 -28.74 14.29 -12.50
N GLY A 297 -30.02 14.17 -12.18
CA GLY A 297 -30.64 14.68 -10.95
C GLY A 297 -30.49 13.76 -9.74
N ILE A 298 -30.03 12.54 -9.93
CA ILE A 298 -29.94 11.50 -8.87
C ILE A 298 -31.30 11.40 -8.13
N ASN A 299 -32.40 11.28 -8.89
CA ASN A 299 -33.76 11.40 -8.36
C ASN A 299 -34.70 10.27 -8.79
N THR A 300 -34.23 9.30 -9.58
CA THR A 300 -34.97 8.09 -9.94
C THR A 300 -34.26 6.85 -9.41
N ASN A 301 -34.98 5.76 -9.23
CA ASN A 301 -34.45 4.50 -8.73
C ASN A 301 -33.61 4.68 -7.44
N THR A 302 -34.03 5.61 -6.61
CA THR A 302 -33.36 5.95 -5.35
C THR A 302 -33.29 4.75 -4.41
N ASN A 303 -32.27 4.69 -3.61
CA ASN A 303 -32.03 3.66 -2.62
C ASN A 303 -31.73 2.24 -3.16
N ARG A 304 -31.60 2.06 -4.48
CA ARG A 304 -31.24 0.72 -5.01
C ARG A 304 -29.91 0.20 -4.46
N PHE A 305 -28.93 1.10 -4.28
CA PHE A 305 -27.58 0.80 -3.80
C PHE A 305 -27.08 1.83 -2.78
N SER A 306 -28.01 2.36 -1.97
CA SER A 306 -27.65 3.33 -0.93
C SER A 306 -26.89 2.67 0.21
N GLU A 307 -25.99 3.41 0.83
CA GLU A 307 -25.26 3.03 2.03
C GLU A 307 -25.41 4.11 3.10
N ASN A 308 -25.80 3.71 4.31
CA ASN A 308 -26.07 4.63 5.40
C ASN A 308 -25.30 4.20 6.65
N VAL A 309 -24.37 5.02 7.12
CA VAL A 309 -23.76 4.86 8.43
C VAL A 309 -24.68 5.50 9.45
N THR A 310 -25.37 4.69 10.23
CA THR A 310 -26.39 5.16 11.18
C THR A 310 -25.82 5.43 12.56
N GLY A 311 -24.55 5.09 12.84
CA GLY A 311 -23.90 5.35 14.10
C GLY A 311 -22.38 5.26 14.07
N TYR A 312 -21.73 6.19 14.76
CA TYR A 312 -20.31 6.16 15.08
C TYR A 312 -20.10 6.16 16.60
N ASP A 313 -19.00 5.58 17.04
CA ASP A 313 -18.55 5.78 18.43
C ASP A 313 -17.77 7.10 18.58
N LYS A 314 -17.30 7.39 19.80
CA LYS A 314 -16.50 8.60 20.11
C LYS A 314 -15.13 8.61 19.44
N ASN A 315 -14.60 7.43 19.06
CA ASN A 315 -13.32 7.28 18.37
C ASN A 315 -13.46 7.40 16.86
N GLY A 316 -14.69 7.46 16.33
CA GLY A 316 -14.99 7.50 14.90
C GLY A 316 -15.16 6.13 14.26
N ASN A 317 -15.21 5.05 15.03
CA ASN A 317 -15.50 3.72 14.51
C ASN A 317 -16.98 3.62 14.12
N ILE A 318 -17.28 2.98 13.00
CA ILE A 318 -18.64 2.69 12.56
C ILE A 318 -19.26 1.68 13.53
N LYS A 319 -20.43 2.01 14.08
CA LYS A 319 -21.20 1.14 14.98
C LYS A 319 -22.33 0.43 14.26
N THR A 320 -22.93 1.11 13.30
CA THR A 320 -24.06 0.57 12.54
C THR A 320 -24.01 1.05 11.09
N LEU A 321 -24.31 0.14 10.15
CA LEU A 321 -24.27 0.39 8.71
C LEU A 321 -25.42 -0.33 8.04
N GLN A 322 -26.15 0.35 7.16
CA GLN A 322 -27.17 -0.22 6.30
C GLN A 322 -26.72 -0.16 4.85
N ARG A 323 -26.89 -1.26 4.10
CA ARG A 323 -26.66 -1.28 2.67
C ARG A 323 -27.86 -1.82 1.93
N TYR A 324 -28.20 -1.17 0.85
CA TYR A 324 -29.26 -1.56 -0.07
C TYR A 324 -28.64 -2.19 -1.31
N GLY A 325 -29.31 -3.18 -1.85
CA GLY A 325 -28.88 -3.91 -3.04
C GLY A 325 -30.04 -4.61 -3.73
N GLN A 326 -29.74 -5.30 -4.81
CA GLN A 326 -30.71 -6.10 -5.53
C GLN A 326 -31.08 -7.35 -4.71
N THR A 327 -32.38 -7.58 -4.47
CA THR A 327 -32.91 -8.70 -3.69
C THR A 327 -33.64 -9.74 -4.57
N ALA A 328 -34.02 -9.37 -5.79
CA ALA A 328 -34.56 -10.25 -6.84
C ALA A 328 -34.28 -9.65 -8.21
N ALA A 329 -34.64 -10.34 -9.30
CA ALA A 329 -34.36 -9.89 -10.68
C ALA A 329 -34.75 -8.44 -10.97
N SER A 330 -35.79 -7.92 -10.34
CA SER A 330 -36.28 -6.54 -10.50
C SER A 330 -36.55 -5.81 -9.18
N SER A 331 -36.21 -6.43 -8.05
CA SER A 331 -36.45 -5.88 -6.71
C SER A 331 -35.18 -5.47 -6.02
N TYR A 332 -35.29 -4.41 -5.22
CA TYR A 332 -34.19 -3.86 -4.43
C TYR A 332 -34.66 -3.63 -3.00
N GLY A 333 -33.75 -3.79 -2.05
CA GLY A 333 -34.06 -3.65 -0.64
C GLY A 333 -32.83 -3.64 0.24
N LEU A 334 -33.04 -3.65 1.54
CA LEU A 334 -31.99 -3.70 2.55
C LEU A 334 -31.37 -5.10 2.55
N ILE A 335 -30.11 -5.22 2.16
CA ILE A 335 -29.35 -6.48 2.09
C ILE A 335 -28.41 -6.65 3.28
N ASP A 336 -28.02 -5.56 3.94
CA ASP A 336 -27.25 -5.58 5.18
C ASP A 336 -27.81 -4.53 6.16
N ASN A 337 -27.97 -4.93 7.40
CA ASN A 337 -28.31 -4.06 8.53
C ASN A 337 -27.36 -4.39 9.69
N LEU A 338 -26.11 -3.92 9.53
CA LEU A 338 -24.97 -4.36 10.32
C LEU A 338 -24.87 -3.62 11.63
N THR A 339 -24.57 -4.37 12.69
CA THR A 339 -24.15 -3.85 13.99
C THR A 339 -22.74 -4.35 14.29
N PHE A 340 -21.80 -3.43 14.54
CA PHE A 340 -20.41 -3.74 14.84
C PHE A 340 -20.18 -3.68 16.35
N THR A 341 -19.76 -4.80 16.94
CA THR A 341 -19.31 -4.88 18.33
C THR A 341 -17.80 -4.77 18.36
N LEU A 342 -17.31 -3.80 19.11
CA LEU A 342 -15.89 -3.44 19.17
C LEU A 342 -15.37 -3.59 20.60
N ALA A 343 -14.16 -4.11 20.73
CA ALA A 343 -13.34 -4.07 21.95
C ALA A 343 -12.26 -3.00 21.76
N GLY A 344 -12.51 -1.77 22.25
CA GLY A 344 -11.70 -0.61 21.85
C GLY A 344 -11.87 -0.31 20.36
N ASN A 345 -10.78 -0.41 19.59
CA ASN A 345 -10.80 -0.24 18.12
C ASN A 345 -10.75 -1.57 17.36
N GLN A 346 -10.78 -2.70 18.08
CA GLN A 346 -10.78 -4.03 17.46
C GLN A 346 -12.21 -4.52 17.29
N LEU A 347 -12.53 -5.02 16.08
CA LEU A 347 -13.81 -5.64 15.79
C LEU A 347 -13.88 -7.02 16.47
N SER A 348 -14.88 -7.29 17.27
CA SER A 348 -15.10 -8.60 17.89
C SER A 348 -16.24 -9.39 17.26
N ARG A 349 -17.27 -8.70 16.77
CA ARG A 349 -18.44 -9.32 16.18
C ARG A 349 -19.15 -8.38 15.21
N VAL A 350 -19.77 -8.93 14.19
CA VAL A 350 -20.71 -8.23 13.29
C VAL A 350 -22.02 -9.00 13.25
N ASP A 351 -23.10 -8.35 13.58
CA ASP A 351 -24.45 -8.89 13.44
C ASP A 351 -25.14 -8.27 12.23
N ASP A 352 -25.76 -9.08 11.41
CA ASP A 352 -26.64 -8.64 10.33
C ASP A 352 -28.09 -8.98 10.70
N ALA A 353 -28.93 -7.94 10.73
CA ALA A 353 -30.36 -8.05 10.97
C ALA A 353 -31.19 -7.88 9.68
N ALA A 354 -30.57 -7.87 8.50
CA ALA A 354 -31.32 -7.82 7.24
C ALA A 354 -32.07 -9.13 7.00
N ALA A 355 -33.31 -9.02 6.57
CA ALA A 355 -34.13 -10.18 6.24
C ALA A 355 -33.91 -10.69 4.80
N ALA A 356 -33.38 -9.86 3.91
CA ALA A 356 -33.16 -10.17 2.51
C ALA A 356 -31.67 -10.35 2.23
N SER A 357 -31.35 -11.29 1.35
CA SER A 357 -29.99 -11.49 0.83
C SER A 357 -29.84 -10.87 -0.55
N ALA A 358 -28.59 -10.60 -0.94
CA ALA A 358 -28.28 -10.11 -2.26
C ALA A 358 -28.62 -11.15 -3.34
N TYR A 359 -29.29 -10.68 -4.40
CA TYR A 359 -29.71 -11.51 -5.51
C TYR A 359 -28.52 -12.04 -6.32
N ASN A 360 -28.60 -13.30 -6.72
CA ASN A 360 -27.67 -13.96 -7.65
C ASN A 360 -26.19 -13.85 -7.24
N GLY A 361 -25.93 -14.01 -5.92
CA GLY A 361 -24.56 -13.96 -5.38
C GLY A 361 -23.96 -12.56 -5.36
N GLY A 362 -24.78 -11.51 -5.37
CA GLY A 362 -24.34 -10.14 -5.21
C GLY A 362 -23.57 -9.95 -3.90
N PHE A 363 -22.82 -8.87 -3.84
CA PHE A 363 -21.97 -8.58 -2.68
C PHE A 363 -22.82 -8.16 -1.47
N GLU A 364 -22.76 -8.95 -0.40
CA GLU A 364 -23.35 -8.66 0.90
C GLU A 364 -22.43 -9.16 2.02
N PHE A 365 -22.65 -8.72 3.25
CA PHE A 365 -22.00 -9.33 4.40
C PHE A 365 -22.62 -10.71 4.66
N LYS A 366 -21.77 -11.72 4.86
CA LYS A 366 -22.21 -13.08 5.19
C LYS A 366 -22.08 -13.29 6.69
N ASP A 367 -23.15 -13.08 7.43
CA ASP A 367 -23.24 -13.34 8.86
C ASP A 367 -23.48 -14.85 9.11
N GLY A 368 -22.44 -15.64 8.85
CA GLY A 368 -22.47 -17.10 8.97
C GLY A 368 -22.25 -17.64 10.39
N VAL A 369 -21.76 -16.79 11.29
CA VAL A 369 -21.35 -17.20 12.64
C VAL A 369 -21.95 -16.26 13.68
N LYS A 370 -22.63 -16.82 14.69
CA LYS A 370 -23.26 -16.06 15.78
C LYS A 370 -22.53 -16.31 17.11
N GLN A 371 -21.30 -15.84 17.20
CA GLN A 371 -20.45 -15.97 18.40
C GLN A 371 -20.07 -14.61 18.99
N ALA A 372 -19.75 -14.58 20.27
CA ALA A 372 -19.32 -13.33 20.94
C ALA A 372 -18.00 -12.76 20.36
N ASN A 373 -17.12 -13.64 19.87
CA ASN A 373 -15.83 -13.28 19.29
C ASN A 373 -15.68 -14.01 17.94
N GLU A 374 -16.14 -13.38 16.88
CA GLU A 374 -15.99 -13.85 15.48
C GLU A 374 -14.62 -13.49 14.92
N TYR A 375 -14.01 -12.45 15.47
CA TYR A 375 -12.70 -11.94 15.13
C TYR A 375 -11.79 -12.04 16.35
N THR A 376 -10.60 -12.54 16.16
CA THR A 376 -9.58 -12.59 17.22
C THR A 376 -8.26 -12.03 16.73
N TYR A 377 -7.42 -11.61 17.67
CA TYR A 377 -6.19 -10.88 17.37
C TYR A 377 -5.05 -11.45 18.18
N ASP A 378 -3.84 -11.33 17.66
CA ASP A 378 -2.61 -11.64 18.39
C ASP A 378 -2.21 -10.48 19.34
N SER A 379 -1.10 -10.66 20.05
CA SER A 379 -0.59 -9.65 21.00
C SER A 379 -0.09 -8.36 20.32
N ASN A 380 0.10 -8.36 18.99
CA ASN A 380 0.46 -7.17 18.22
C ASN A 380 -0.76 -6.48 17.62
N GLY A 381 -1.96 -7.05 17.79
CA GLY A 381 -3.22 -6.53 17.25
C GLY A 381 -3.50 -6.98 15.81
N ASN A 382 -2.78 -7.96 15.27
CA ASN A 382 -3.06 -8.52 13.96
C ASN A 382 -4.21 -9.52 14.04
N LEU A 383 -5.08 -9.52 13.01
CA LEU A 383 -6.23 -10.43 12.94
C LEU A 383 -5.76 -11.88 12.83
N THR A 384 -6.19 -12.75 13.74
CA THR A 384 -5.85 -14.18 13.73
C THR A 384 -7.00 -15.10 13.33
N LYS A 385 -8.25 -14.60 13.35
CA LYS A 385 -9.45 -15.30 12.87
C LYS A 385 -10.45 -14.34 12.27
N ASP A 386 -11.13 -14.78 11.21
CA ASP A 386 -12.35 -14.18 10.65
C ASP A 386 -13.32 -15.33 10.36
N LEU A 387 -14.16 -15.64 11.33
CA LEU A 387 -15.04 -16.80 11.25
C LEU A 387 -16.15 -16.62 10.23
N ASN A 388 -16.58 -15.38 9.96
CA ASN A 388 -17.59 -15.09 8.93
C ASN A 388 -17.08 -15.39 7.51
N LYS A 389 -15.76 -15.32 7.30
CA LYS A 389 -15.11 -15.77 6.06
C LYS A 389 -14.63 -17.22 6.11
N GLY A 390 -14.94 -17.97 7.17
CA GLY A 390 -14.47 -19.33 7.37
C GLY A 390 -12.96 -19.43 7.65
N ILE A 391 -12.31 -18.34 8.04
CA ILE A 391 -10.88 -18.30 8.34
C ILE A 391 -10.69 -18.59 9.83
N SER A 392 -10.28 -19.82 10.13
CA SER A 392 -10.05 -20.27 11.50
C SER A 392 -8.68 -19.89 12.08
N THR A 393 -7.69 -19.61 11.22
CA THR A 393 -6.33 -19.27 11.65
C THR A 393 -5.64 -18.42 10.60
N ILE A 394 -5.01 -17.33 11.04
CA ILE A 394 -4.05 -16.52 10.29
C ILE A 394 -2.78 -16.46 11.13
N THR A 395 -1.65 -16.80 10.54
CA THR A 395 -0.34 -16.73 11.17
C THR A 395 0.51 -15.67 10.50
N TYR A 396 1.36 -15.00 11.29
CA TYR A 396 2.26 -13.97 10.82
C TYR A 396 3.71 -14.38 11.07
N ASN A 397 4.59 -14.06 10.14
CA ASN A 397 6.03 -14.19 10.35
C ASN A 397 6.49 -13.09 11.32
N VAL A 398 7.29 -13.48 12.31
CA VAL A 398 7.80 -12.60 13.38
C VAL A 398 9.29 -12.33 13.16
#